data_39ebd04a1a6e1b8649f7b0280bda8c6a
#
_entry.id   39ebd04a1a6e1b8649f7b0280bda8c6a
#
_cell.length_a   1.000
_cell.length_b   1.000
_cell.length_c   1.000
_cell.angle_alpha   90.00
_cell.angle_beta   90.00
_cell.angle_gamma   90.00
#
_symmetry.space_group_name_H-M   'P 1'
#
loop_
_entity.id
_entity.type
_entity.pdbx_description
1 polymer ?
#
loop_
_entity_poly.entity_id
_entity_poly.type
_entity_poly.pdbx_seq_one_letter_code
_entity_poly.pdbx_strand_id
1 'polypeptide(L)'
;MKHLAVLLVVVLLASALVACVTTLMVTPNPPTVELTKAAAVATAPVILKMEGPSGTKSLTMNDVKALPATDGWAGIKSSTGRITVPERYKGVALAELCKLVGGISPNTGINLTAKDGYAMTISYDQITAGDFITYDPGTGDEIKIKDPLTVIIAYEKEGKPLPDDADGPLKLVVVSARMETPARRRD
;
A
#
# COMPACT_ATOMS: atom_id res chain seq x y z
N MET A 1 -50.14 4.75 18.44
CA MET A 1 -51.35 5.51 18.09
C MET A 1 -51.11 6.22 16.76
N LYS A 2 -51.98 5.87 15.80
CA LYS A 2 -52.48 6.65 14.66
C LYS A 2 -51.46 6.91 13.55
N HIS A 3 -51.53 6.15 12.46
CA HIS A 3 -52.45 6.14 11.30
C HIS A 3 -52.06 7.14 10.22
N LEU A 4 -51.87 6.62 9.01
CA LEU A 4 -52.69 6.74 7.78
C LEU A 4 -52.14 7.84 6.86
N ALA A 5 -52.09 7.78 5.57
CA ALA A 5 -52.75 7.04 4.49
C ALA A 5 -51.95 7.19 3.20
N VAL A 6 -51.86 6.20 2.47
CA VAL A 6 -52.23 5.84 1.11
C VAL A 6 -52.84 6.97 0.25
N LEU A 7 -52.24 7.24 -0.93
CA LEU A 7 -53.01 7.63 -2.11
C LEU A 7 -52.38 7.07 -3.38
N LEU A 8 -53.14 6.13 -3.93
CA LEU A 8 -53.00 5.50 -5.23
C LEU A 8 -53.77 6.34 -6.27
N VAL A 9 -53.14 6.75 -7.36
CA VAL A 9 -53.89 7.27 -8.51
C VAL A 9 -53.45 6.48 -9.76
N VAL A 10 -54.37 5.61 -10.17
CA VAL A 10 -54.40 4.96 -11.47
C VAL A 10 -55.19 5.85 -12.44
N VAL A 11 -54.62 6.16 -13.59
CA VAL A 11 -55.37 6.67 -14.74
C VAL A 11 -55.07 5.82 -15.96
N LEU A 12 -56.09 5.05 -16.32
CA LEU A 12 -56.24 4.31 -17.59
C LEU A 12 -57.03 5.19 -18.55
N LEU A 13 -56.63 5.24 -19.85
CA LEU A 13 -57.47 5.51 -21.03
C LEU A 13 -56.61 5.29 -22.27
N ALA A 14 -56.68 4.24 -22.96
CA ALA A 14 -57.61 3.70 -23.97
C ALA A 14 -57.55 4.41 -25.36
N SER A 15 -57.10 3.61 -26.36
CA SER A 15 -57.59 3.48 -27.74
C SER A 15 -57.29 4.56 -28.79
N ALA A 16 -56.53 4.19 -29.83
CA ALA A 16 -57.06 4.24 -31.22
C ALA A 16 -56.12 3.48 -32.21
N LEU A 17 -56.64 2.46 -32.82
CA LEU A 17 -56.10 1.80 -34.01
C LEU A 17 -56.24 2.75 -35.21
N VAL A 18 -55.14 2.95 -35.99
CA VAL A 18 -55.24 3.24 -37.40
C VAL A 18 -54.20 2.40 -38.15
N ALA A 19 -54.67 1.46 -38.90
CA ALA A 19 -53.90 0.71 -39.88
C ALA A 19 -53.67 1.58 -41.12
N CYS A 20 -52.42 1.74 -41.54
CA CYS A 20 -52.06 2.18 -42.84
C CYS A 20 -50.92 1.36 -43.40
N VAL A 21 -51.22 0.54 -44.36
CA VAL A 21 -50.26 -0.24 -45.16
C VAL A 21 -49.62 0.75 -46.15
N THR A 22 -48.30 0.83 -46.18
CA THR A 22 -47.54 1.26 -47.37
C THR A 22 -46.07 0.83 -47.30
N THR A 23 -45.72 -0.03 -48.25
CA THR A 23 -44.51 -0.04 -49.06
C THR A 23 -43.16 -0.18 -48.40
N LEU A 24 -42.56 -1.37 -48.58
CA LEU A 24 -41.15 -1.72 -48.42
C LEU A 24 -40.26 -0.73 -49.20
N MET A 25 -39.52 0.12 -48.48
CA MET A 25 -38.29 0.68 -48.98
C MET A 25 -37.15 0.13 -48.09
N VAL A 26 -36.32 -0.70 -48.70
CA VAL A 26 -35.05 -1.13 -48.15
C VAL A 26 -34.11 0.07 -48.12
N THR A 27 -33.93 0.69 -46.97
CA THR A 27 -32.86 1.63 -46.77
C THR A 27 -31.63 0.87 -46.26
N PRO A 28 -30.42 1.12 -46.79
CA PRO A 28 -29.22 0.48 -46.29
C PRO A 28 -28.97 0.93 -44.83
N ASN A 29 -28.81 -0.06 -43.99
CA ASN A 29 -28.49 0.08 -42.58
C ASN A 29 -27.24 0.97 -42.39
N PRO A 30 -27.29 2.09 -41.66
CA PRO A 30 -26.06 2.75 -41.26
C PRO A 30 -25.28 1.84 -40.32
N PRO A 31 -23.93 1.87 -40.34
CA PRO A 31 -23.15 1.03 -39.47
C PRO A 31 -23.53 1.34 -38.01
N THR A 32 -24.01 0.34 -37.32
CA THR A 32 -24.21 0.39 -35.88
C THR A 32 -22.82 0.58 -35.24
N VAL A 33 -22.55 1.83 -34.87
CA VAL A 33 -21.39 2.11 -33.97
C VAL A 33 -21.79 1.54 -32.64
N GLU A 34 -21.34 0.32 -32.36
CA GLU A 34 -21.30 -0.17 -31.00
C GLU A 34 -20.47 0.84 -30.16
N LEU A 35 -21.16 1.62 -29.34
CA LEU A 35 -20.50 2.33 -28.27
C LEU A 35 -19.91 1.24 -27.36
N THR A 36 -18.66 0.90 -27.62
CA THR A 36 -17.86 0.16 -26.67
C THR A 36 -17.92 0.97 -25.37
N LYS A 37 -18.71 0.47 -24.43
CA LYS A 37 -18.77 0.99 -23.06
C LYS A 37 -17.34 1.10 -22.58
N ALA A 38 -16.81 2.33 -22.55
CA ALA A 38 -15.51 2.59 -22.00
C ALA A 38 -15.51 1.96 -20.60
N ALA A 39 -14.77 0.88 -20.47
CA ALA A 39 -14.54 0.27 -19.15
C ALA A 39 -14.01 1.40 -18.29
N ALA A 40 -14.74 1.74 -17.25
CA ALA A 40 -14.26 2.65 -16.23
C ALA A 40 -12.92 2.09 -15.76
N VAL A 41 -11.83 2.78 -16.07
CA VAL A 41 -10.52 2.43 -15.57
C VAL A 41 -10.63 2.55 -14.05
N ALA A 42 -10.76 1.43 -13.38
CA ALA A 42 -10.79 1.40 -11.93
C ALA A 42 -9.44 1.97 -11.47
N THR A 43 -9.46 3.21 -11.01
CA THR A 43 -8.27 3.86 -10.47
C THR A 43 -7.80 3.04 -9.29
N ALA A 44 -6.58 2.50 -9.37
CA ALA A 44 -6.03 1.68 -8.31
C ALA A 44 -6.03 2.44 -6.97
N PRO A 45 -6.36 1.79 -5.85
CA PRO A 45 -6.46 2.46 -4.55
C PRO A 45 -5.12 3.08 -4.15
N VAL A 46 -5.17 4.28 -3.57
CA VAL A 46 -4.03 4.91 -2.93
C VAL A 46 -3.72 4.17 -1.62
N ILE A 47 -2.50 3.69 -1.48
CA ILE A 47 -2.05 2.91 -0.32
C ILE A 47 -1.02 3.64 0.53
N LEU A 48 -0.34 4.65 -0.03
CA LEU A 48 0.65 5.46 0.66
C LEU A 48 0.46 6.93 0.30
N LYS A 49 0.34 7.76 1.32
CA LYS A 49 0.29 9.21 1.19
C LYS A 49 1.53 9.80 1.82
N MET A 50 2.17 10.71 1.12
CA MET A 50 3.42 11.33 1.55
C MET A 50 3.30 12.84 1.43
N GLU A 51 3.89 13.55 2.40
CA GLU A 51 3.95 15.00 2.42
C GLU A 51 5.37 15.44 2.76
N GLY A 52 5.85 16.45 2.08
CA GLY A 52 7.19 16.98 2.28
C GLY A 52 7.39 18.35 1.63
N PRO A 53 8.63 18.86 1.62
CA PRO A 53 8.94 20.21 1.12
C PRO A 53 8.48 20.48 -0.32
N SER A 54 8.46 19.45 -1.18
CA SER A 54 8.02 19.58 -2.57
C SER A 54 6.53 19.30 -2.78
N GLY A 55 5.74 19.19 -1.70
CA GLY A 55 4.31 18.95 -1.72
C GLY A 55 3.89 17.53 -1.35
N THR A 56 2.69 17.15 -1.74
CA THR A 56 2.06 15.86 -1.40
C THR A 56 2.12 14.90 -2.58
N LYS A 57 2.37 13.62 -2.29
CA LYS A 57 2.30 12.49 -3.23
C LYS A 57 1.36 11.42 -2.70
N SER A 58 0.55 10.87 -3.59
CA SER A 58 -0.31 9.72 -3.31
C SER A 58 0.12 8.59 -4.24
N LEU A 59 0.47 7.44 -3.67
CA LEU A 59 1.01 6.30 -4.41
C LEU A 59 0.07 5.11 -4.32
N THR A 60 -0.11 4.44 -5.44
CA THR A 60 -0.73 3.11 -5.53
C THR A 60 0.32 2.03 -5.30
N MET A 61 -0.11 0.78 -5.15
CA MET A 61 0.83 -0.36 -5.04
C MET A 61 1.73 -0.47 -6.29
N ASN A 62 1.22 -0.17 -7.47
CA ASN A 62 2.00 -0.20 -8.70
C ASN A 62 3.08 0.89 -8.70
N ASP A 63 2.75 2.10 -8.21
CA ASP A 63 3.72 3.19 -8.10
C ASP A 63 4.84 2.83 -7.12
N VAL A 64 4.50 2.24 -5.97
CA VAL A 64 5.49 1.78 -4.99
C VAL A 64 6.39 0.70 -5.58
N LYS A 65 5.83 -0.29 -6.26
CA LYS A 65 6.61 -1.38 -6.88
C LYS A 65 7.45 -0.96 -8.08
N ALA A 66 7.15 0.19 -8.69
CA ALA A 66 7.96 0.76 -9.78
C ALA A 66 9.24 1.45 -9.28
N LEU A 67 9.35 1.73 -7.98
CA LEU A 67 10.55 2.31 -7.38
C LEU A 67 11.64 1.25 -7.16
N PRO A 68 12.91 1.68 -7.00
CA PRO A 68 14.00 0.75 -6.69
C PRO A 68 13.69 -0.10 -5.46
N ALA A 69 13.64 -1.40 -5.64
CA ALA A 69 13.36 -2.33 -4.56
C ALA A 69 14.61 -2.59 -3.72
N THR A 70 14.41 -2.67 -2.41
CA THR A 70 15.40 -3.10 -1.43
C THR A 70 14.86 -4.32 -0.72
N ASP A 71 15.68 -5.33 -0.50
CA ASP A 71 15.32 -6.50 0.28
C ASP A 71 16.38 -6.79 1.36
N GLY A 72 15.95 -7.47 2.39
CA GLY A 72 16.83 -7.82 3.50
C GLY A 72 16.10 -8.59 4.59
N TRP A 73 16.83 -8.92 5.63
CA TRP A 73 16.38 -9.72 6.75
C TRP A 73 15.98 -8.85 7.93
N ALA A 74 14.87 -9.16 8.56
CA ALA A 74 14.40 -8.47 9.77
C ALA A 74 13.73 -9.44 10.73
N GLY A 75 13.98 -9.22 12.01
CA GLY A 75 13.29 -9.83 13.13
C GLY A 75 12.80 -8.78 14.11
N ILE A 76 12.04 -9.18 15.11
CA ILE A 76 11.51 -8.29 16.14
C ILE A 76 11.93 -8.83 17.51
N LYS A 77 12.46 -7.96 18.36
CA LYS A 77 12.54 -8.19 19.80
C LYS A 77 11.37 -7.50 20.47
N SER A 78 10.46 -8.28 21.05
CA SER A 78 9.31 -7.73 21.78
C SER A 78 9.74 -7.08 23.10
N SER A 79 8.87 -6.26 23.68
CA SER A 79 9.07 -5.68 25.03
C SER A 79 9.21 -6.74 26.12
N THR A 80 8.71 -7.95 25.90
CA THR A 80 8.86 -9.09 26.81
C THR A 80 10.14 -9.89 26.58
N GLY A 81 11.03 -9.45 25.68
CA GLY A 81 12.29 -10.10 25.36
C GLY A 81 12.20 -11.25 24.36
N ARG A 82 11.03 -11.58 23.85
CA ARG A 82 10.87 -12.60 22.80
C ARG A 82 11.45 -12.09 21.49
N ILE A 83 12.31 -12.90 20.86
CA ILE A 83 12.88 -12.62 19.55
C ILE A 83 12.22 -13.52 18.52
N THR A 84 11.82 -12.93 17.40
CA THR A 84 11.34 -13.67 16.23
C THR A 84 12.52 -14.04 15.34
N VAL A 85 12.45 -15.20 14.71
CA VAL A 85 13.42 -15.58 13.68
C VAL A 85 13.36 -14.54 12.56
N PRO A 86 14.52 -14.03 12.07
CA PRO A 86 14.53 -13.09 10.96
C PRO A 86 13.88 -13.68 9.70
N GLU A 87 13.01 -12.92 9.09
CA GLU A 87 12.33 -13.23 7.83
C GLU A 87 12.79 -12.26 6.75
N ARG A 88 12.70 -12.64 5.48
CA ARG A 88 13.09 -11.80 4.36
C ARG A 88 11.94 -10.89 3.94
N TYR A 89 12.21 -9.60 3.92
CA TYR A 89 11.27 -8.57 3.47
C TYR A 89 11.78 -7.90 2.21
N LYS A 90 10.86 -7.45 1.35
CA LYS A 90 11.13 -6.65 0.17
C LYS A 90 10.21 -5.45 0.13
N GLY A 91 10.77 -4.31 -0.21
CA GLY A 91 10.05 -3.04 -0.22
C GLY A 91 10.86 -1.94 -0.89
N VAL A 92 10.54 -0.70 -0.57
CA VAL A 92 11.27 0.49 -1.03
C VAL A 92 11.93 1.15 0.16
N ALA A 93 13.20 1.53 0.01
CA ALA A 93 13.91 2.26 1.06
C ALA A 93 13.20 3.60 1.37
N LEU A 94 13.04 3.90 2.66
CA LEU A 94 12.38 5.14 3.08
C LEU A 94 13.09 6.38 2.53
N ALA A 95 14.41 6.33 2.41
CA ALA A 95 15.20 7.39 1.77
C ALA A 95 14.79 7.65 0.31
N GLU A 96 14.50 6.60 -0.47
CA GLU A 96 14.04 6.74 -1.88
C GLU A 96 12.64 7.35 -1.95
N LEU A 97 11.75 6.94 -1.05
CA LEU A 97 10.42 7.51 -0.96
C LEU A 97 10.49 9.01 -0.62
N CYS A 98 11.35 9.41 0.33
CA CYS A 98 11.52 10.81 0.70
C CYS A 98 11.94 11.70 -0.47
N LYS A 99 12.75 11.22 -1.40
CA LYS A 99 13.17 11.97 -2.59
C LYS A 99 11.97 12.43 -3.44
N LEU A 100 10.87 11.69 -3.43
CA LEU A 100 9.66 12.01 -4.19
C LEU A 100 8.95 13.28 -3.69
N VAL A 101 9.20 13.67 -2.45
CA VAL A 101 8.58 14.83 -1.79
C VAL A 101 9.58 15.89 -1.32
N GLY A 102 10.79 15.85 -1.88
CA GLY A 102 11.82 16.88 -1.63
C GLY A 102 12.94 16.45 -0.68
N GLY A 103 12.98 15.16 -0.33
CA GLY A 103 14.06 14.60 0.50
C GLY A 103 13.89 14.88 2.00
N ILE A 104 14.96 14.57 2.73
CA ILE A 104 15.09 14.84 4.18
C ILE A 104 16.37 15.64 4.43
N SER A 105 16.40 16.39 5.50
CA SER A 105 17.55 17.22 5.89
C SER A 105 18.09 16.81 7.26
N PRO A 106 19.37 17.08 7.56
CA PRO A 106 19.90 16.92 8.92
C PRO A 106 19.01 17.64 9.94
N ASN A 107 18.92 17.08 11.14
CA ASN A 107 18.07 17.57 12.24
C ASN A 107 16.55 17.50 11.98
N THR A 108 16.14 16.78 10.95
CA THR A 108 14.73 16.47 10.72
C THR A 108 14.45 15.00 10.94
N GLY A 109 13.18 14.65 11.01
CA GLY A 109 12.70 13.27 11.07
C GLY A 109 11.47 13.10 10.20
N ILE A 110 11.09 11.86 9.98
CA ILE A 110 9.87 11.50 9.27
C ILE A 110 8.88 10.96 10.27
N ASN A 111 7.71 11.55 10.31
CA ASN A 111 6.59 11.01 11.06
C ASN A 111 5.81 10.04 10.16
N LEU A 112 5.70 8.81 10.59
CA LEU A 112 4.98 7.75 9.92
C LEU A 112 3.72 7.43 10.73
N THR A 113 2.58 7.44 10.07
CA THR A 113 1.30 7.09 10.70
C THR A 113 0.69 5.92 9.96
N ALA A 114 0.40 4.85 10.69
CA ALA A 114 -0.29 3.68 10.18
C ALA A 114 -1.81 3.90 10.13
N LYS A 115 -2.51 3.02 9.41
CA LYS A 115 -3.96 3.09 9.22
C LYS A 115 -4.76 3.01 10.53
N ASP A 116 -4.22 2.32 11.53
CA ASP A 116 -4.79 2.18 12.88
C ASP A 116 -4.52 3.38 13.80
N GLY A 117 -3.79 4.41 13.29
CA GLY A 117 -3.41 5.60 14.05
C GLY A 117 -2.08 5.47 14.80
N TYR A 118 -1.42 4.30 14.79
CA TYR A 118 -0.10 4.18 15.37
C TYR A 118 0.88 5.11 14.63
N ALA A 119 1.63 5.90 15.37
CA ALA A 119 2.59 6.85 14.81
C ALA A 119 3.97 6.66 15.42
N MET A 120 5.00 6.82 14.59
CA MET A 120 6.38 6.82 15.02
C MET A 120 7.21 7.79 14.20
N THR A 121 8.27 8.30 14.79
CA THR A 121 9.23 9.19 14.11
C THR A 121 10.53 8.44 13.88
N ILE A 122 11.04 8.51 12.65
CA ILE A 122 12.37 8.01 12.26
C ILE A 122 13.27 9.22 12.00
N SER A 123 14.43 9.25 12.64
CA SER A 123 15.37 10.37 12.51
C SER A 123 16.12 10.33 11.17
N TYR A 124 16.72 11.46 10.82
CA TYR A 124 17.63 11.58 9.67
C TYR A 124 18.75 10.52 9.73
N ASP A 125 19.40 10.37 10.88
CA ASP A 125 20.53 9.44 11.04
C ASP A 125 20.08 7.98 10.92
N GLN A 126 18.92 7.63 11.46
CA GLN A 126 18.33 6.31 11.26
C GLN A 126 18.07 5.98 9.80
N ILE A 127 17.65 6.97 9.00
CA ILE A 127 17.36 6.77 7.58
C ILE A 127 18.63 6.72 6.73
N THR A 128 19.63 7.57 7.05
CA THR A 128 20.82 7.75 6.20
C THR A 128 22.01 6.91 6.63
N ALA A 129 22.19 6.71 7.93
CA ALA A 129 23.30 5.95 8.51
C ALA A 129 22.89 4.56 9.03
N GLY A 130 21.58 4.26 9.07
CA GLY A 130 21.10 2.99 9.61
C GLY A 130 21.39 2.83 11.11
N ASP A 131 21.33 3.94 11.87
CA ASP A 131 21.65 3.96 13.30
C ASP A 131 20.50 3.35 14.12
N PHE A 132 20.52 2.04 14.22
CA PHE A 132 19.58 1.25 15.02
C PHE A 132 20.31 0.27 15.93
N ILE A 133 19.68 -0.01 17.05
CA ILE A 133 20.09 -1.10 17.93
C ILE A 133 19.61 -2.42 17.33
N THR A 134 20.49 -3.41 17.26
CA THR A 134 20.17 -4.76 16.81
C THR A 134 20.47 -5.79 17.89
N TYR A 135 19.89 -6.97 17.73
CA TYR A 135 20.02 -8.04 18.71
C TYR A 135 20.35 -9.35 18.02
N ASP A 136 21.19 -10.14 18.66
CA ASP A 136 21.44 -11.53 18.27
C ASP A 136 20.14 -12.34 18.40
N PRO A 137 19.66 -12.99 17.33
CA PRO A 137 18.39 -13.72 17.38
C PRO A 137 18.44 -14.98 18.25
N GLY A 138 19.63 -15.51 18.59
CA GLY A 138 19.80 -16.68 19.42
C GLY A 138 19.92 -16.37 20.91
N THR A 139 20.64 -15.29 21.26
CA THR A 139 20.92 -14.93 22.66
C THR A 139 20.07 -13.77 23.17
N GLY A 140 19.60 -12.91 22.28
CA GLY A 140 18.90 -11.69 22.63
C GLY A 140 19.79 -10.54 23.08
N ASP A 141 21.10 -10.73 23.00
CA ASP A 141 22.06 -9.70 23.36
C ASP A 141 22.13 -8.62 22.28
N GLU A 142 22.44 -7.40 22.72
CA GLU A 142 22.67 -6.30 21.78
C GLU A 142 23.98 -6.54 21.02
N ILE A 143 23.90 -6.42 19.70
CA ILE A 143 25.05 -6.58 18.80
C ILE A 143 25.17 -5.38 17.87
N LYS A 144 26.41 -5.06 17.49
CA LYS A 144 26.69 -4.14 16.38
C LYS A 144 26.97 -4.94 15.13
N ILE A 145 26.14 -4.75 14.10
CA ILE A 145 26.40 -5.31 12.78
C ILE A 145 27.26 -4.34 11.96
N LYS A 146 28.07 -4.90 11.06
CA LYS A 146 28.97 -4.11 10.21
C LYS A 146 28.25 -3.39 9.09
N ASP A 147 27.22 -4.03 8.56
CA ASP A 147 26.47 -3.50 7.44
C ASP A 147 25.40 -2.51 7.95
N PRO A 148 25.23 -1.35 7.32
CA PRO A 148 24.21 -0.39 7.74
C PRO A 148 22.81 -1.00 7.60
N LEU A 149 21.96 -0.74 8.57
CA LEU A 149 20.56 -1.11 8.50
C LEU A 149 19.81 -0.16 7.58
N THR A 150 18.82 -0.68 6.88
CA THR A 150 18.00 0.11 5.95
C THR A 150 16.53 0.07 6.39
N VAL A 151 15.93 1.24 6.53
CA VAL A 151 14.48 1.35 6.75
C VAL A 151 13.76 1.22 5.42
N ILE A 152 12.85 0.28 5.32
CA ILE A 152 12.02 0.07 4.12
C ILE A 152 10.53 0.14 4.44
N ILE A 153 9.75 0.55 3.47
CA ILE A 153 8.32 0.28 3.43
C ILE A 153 8.15 -1.01 2.63
N ALA A 154 7.99 -2.11 3.36
CA ALA A 154 7.87 -3.44 2.79
C ALA A 154 6.45 -3.67 2.22
N TYR A 155 6.37 -4.36 1.10
CA TYR A 155 5.13 -4.83 0.47
C TYR A 155 5.12 -6.35 0.26
N GLU A 156 6.22 -7.03 0.63
CA GLU A 156 6.41 -8.47 0.44
C GLU A 156 7.21 -9.05 1.60
N LYS A 157 6.83 -10.26 2.03
CA LYS A 157 7.50 -11.06 3.05
C LYS A 157 7.65 -12.49 2.55
N GLU A 158 8.86 -13.06 2.62
CA GLU A 158 9.18 -14.42 2.15
C GLU A 158 8.68 -14.69 0.70
N GLY A 159 8.84 -13.69 -0.20
CA GLY A 159 8.42 -13.77 -1.58
C GLY A 159 6.90 -13.70 -1.82
N LYS A 160 6.12 -13.38 -0.80
CA LYS A 160 4.66 -13.25 -0.89
C LYS A 160 4.23 -11.82 -0.56
N PRO A 161 3.24 -11.27 -1.28
CA PRO A 161 2.66 -9.98 -0.92
C PRO A 161 2.19 -9.98 0.54
N LEU A 162 2.38 -8.86 1.24
CA LEU A 162 1.77 -8.68 2.55
C LEU A 162 0.24 -8.64 2.39
N PRO A 163 -0.51 -9.34 3.26
CA PRO A 163 -1.96 -9.33 3.21
C PRO A 163 -2.51 -7.96 3.59
N ASP A 164 -3.70 -7.62 3.10
CA ASP A 164 -4.39 -6.37 3.47
C ASP A 164 -5.17 -6.55 4.79
N ASP A 165 -4.44 -6.85 5.83
CA ASP A 165 -4.93 -7.03 7.21
C ASP A 165 -4.08 -6.19 8.19
N ALA A 166 -3.93 -6.66 9.42
CA ALA A 166 -3.13 -6.00 10.46
C ALA A 166 -1.65 -5.79 10.08
N ASP A 167 -1.10 -6.64 9.19
CA ASP A 167 0.31 -6.60 8.78
C ASP A 167 0.56 -5.88 7.44
N GLY A 168 -0.48 -5.56 6.68
CA GLY A 168 -0.32 -5.03 5.34
C GLY A 168 -1.36 -3.99 4.91
N PRO A 169 -1.36 -3.62 3.62
CA PRO A 169 -0.52 -4.09 2.50
C PRO A 169 0.91 -3.53 2.50
N LEU A 170 1.22 -2.62 3.42
CA LEU A 170 2.54 -2.03 3.62
C LEU A 170 2.96 -2.14 5.09
N LYS A 171 4.23 -2.42 5.32
CA LYS A 171 4.80 -2.53 6.67
C LYS A 171 6.12 -1.78 6.74
N LEU A 172 6.31 -0.99 7.79
CA LEU A 172 7.62 -0.40 8.10
C LEU A 172 8.51 -1.48 8.70
N VAL A 173 9.68 -1.67 8.11
CA VAL A 173 10.66 -2.69 8.55
C VAL A 173 12.07 -2.13 8.47
N VAL A 174 12.91 -2.46 9.45
CA VAL A 174 14.34 -2.20 9.40
C VAL A 174 15.03 -3.50 9.03
N VAL A 175 15.73 -3.50 7.90
CA VAL A 175 16.34 -4.70 7.32
C VAL A 175 17.87 -4.62 7.33
N SER A 176 18.49 -5.79 7.49
CA SER A 176 19.91 -6.01 7.23
C SER A 176 20.10 -6.71 5.89
N ALA A 177 21.16 -6.37 5.16
CA ALA A 177 21.52 -7.05 3.91
C ALA A 177 21.87 -8.53 4.14
N ARG A 178 22.30 -8.88 5.34
CA ARG A 178 22.68 -10.25 5.72
C ARG A 178 21.81 -10.72 6.88
N MET A 179 21.48 -12.00 6.86
CA MET A 179 20.96 -12.68 8.02
C MET A 179 22.14 -12.91 8.98
N GLU A 180 22.17 -12.21 10.12
CA GLU A 180 23.14 -12.49 11.16
C GLU A 180 22.84 -13.88 11.72
N THR A 181 23.72 -14.84 11.39
CA THR A 181 23.65 -16.17 11.97
C THR A 181 24.29 -16.08 13.34
N PRO A 182 23.64 -16.51 14.44
CA PRO A 182 24.27 -16.56 15.76
C PRO A 182 25.58 -17.32 15.63
N ALA A 183 26.67 -16.69 16.06
CA ALA A 183 27.96 -17.39 16.11
C ALA A 183 27.78 -18.62 16.99
N ARG A 184 27.86 -19.81 16.41
CA ARG A 184 27.83 -21.06 17.16
C ARG A 184 29.00 -20.99 18.11
N ARG A 185 28.74 -20.96 19.40
CA ARG A 185 29.77 -21.10 20.44
C ARG A 185 30.50 -22.38 20.09
N ARG A 186 31.81 -22.28 19.78
CA ARG A 186 32.68 -23.45 19.72
C ARG A 186 32.96 -23.78 21.18
N ASP A 187 32.42 -24.89 21.61
CA ASP A 187 32.79 -25.53 22.88
C ASP A 187 34.24 -25.97 22.81
#